data_edd90a19a1434e23ff62f62f2e77ae86
#
_entry.id   edd90a19a1434e23ff62f62f2e77ae86
#
_cell.length_a   1.000
_cell.length_b   1.000
_cell.length_c   1.000
_cell.angle_alpha   90.00
_cell.angle_beta   90.00
_cell.angle_gamma   90.00
#
_symmetry.space_group_name_H-M   'P 1'
#
loop_
_entity.id
_entity.type
_entity.pdbx_description
1 polymer ?
#
loop_
_entity_poly.entity_id
_entity_poly.type
_entity_poly.pdbx_seq_one_letter_code
_entity_poly.pdbx_strand_id
1 'polypeptide(L)'
;MRVAWTLVILMLSSLCMGCFGGSSDDEFEWPDPISDGCHMNYDLECSTILQLGETAHHSLINPLDGKMWIIFLGGMIKSWDGENLEDIADLSDLVSRCHMEQGLLGIAFDSNYVESKIVLLSYVEDGTCEGENQSDLVLSSARIGDNGAIDMDSITVLKRIEQPYRNHNGGFLVHAGNGSYLWGLGDGGSANDPHENGQN
;
A
#
# COMPACT_ATOMS: atom_id res chain seq x y z
N MET A 1 11.32 10.14 45.54
CA MET A 1 12.49 10.03 44.64
C MET A 1 12.69 8.64 44.00
N ARG A 2 11.83 7.66 44.22
CA ARG A 2 11.94 6.31 43.58
C ARG A 2 11.07 6.13 42.34
N VAL A 3 10.08 6.99 42.08
CA VAL A 3 9.18 6.90 40.92
C VAL A 3 9.80 7.43 39.64
N ALA A 4 10.73 8.40 39.73
CA ALA A 4 11.36 8.99 38.55
C ALA A 4 12.32 8.02 37.82
N TRP A 5 12.95 7.10 38.54
CA TRP A 5 13.88 6.14 37.95
C TRP A 5 13.16 5.00 37.18
N THR A 6 11.99 4.63 37.63
CA THR A 6 11.19 3.57 36.97
C THR A 6 10.62 4.07 35.64
N LEU A 7 10.26 5.34 35.56
CA LEU A 7 9.77 5.96 34.31
C LEU A 7 10.90 6.14 33.27
N VAL A 8 12.10 6.47 33.70
CA VAL A 8 13.28 6.60 32.79
C VAL A 8 13.70 5.25 32.24
N ILE A 9 13.61 4.17 33.03
CA ILE A 9 13.92 2.80 32.56
C ILE A 9 12.86 2.32 31.57
N LEU A 10 11.58 2.65 31.79
CA LEU A 10 10.49 2.32 30.84
C LEU A 10 10.59 3.11 29.53
N MET A 11 11.03 4.35 29.56
CA MET A 11 11.27 5.13 28.34
C MET A 11 12.52 4.68 27.57
N LEU A 12 13.55 4.22 28.26
CA LEU A 12 14.73 3.65 27.62
C LEU A 12 14.49 2.27 27.02
N SER A 13 13.56 1.48 27.56
CA SER A 13 13.20 0.18 26.97
C SER A 13 12.32 0.29 25.72
N SER A 14 11.57 1.38 25.57
CA SER A 14 10.79 1.62 24.35
C SER A 14 11.62 2.13 23.17
N LEU A 15 12.83 2.65 23.43
CA LEU A 15 13.77 3.07 22.38
C LEU A 15 14.62 1.92 21.80
N CYS A 16 14.54 0.71 22.40
CA CYS A 16 15.28 -0.47 21.93
C CYS A 16 14.45 -1.47 21.15
N MET A 17 13.20 -1.17 20.80
CA MET A 17 12.37 -2.00 19.89
C MET A 17 12.47 -1.55 18.43
N GLY A 18 13.59 -0.97 18.03
CA GLY A 18 13.95 -0.86 16.63
C GLY A 18 14.54 -2.18 16.16
N CYS A 19 14.03 -2.68 15.06
CA CYS A 19 14.37 -3.89 14.32
C CYS A 19 15.76 -4.46 14.65
N PHE A 20 15.82 -5.47 15.50
CA PHE A 20 16.97 -6.37 15.53
C PHE A 20 16.84 -7.26 14.28
N GLY A 21 17.47 -6.85 13.20
CA GLY A 21 17.73 -7.71 12.07
C GLY A 21 18.68 -8.82 12.50
N GLY A 22 18.16 -9.89 13.04
CA GLY A 22 18.86 -11.15 13.12
C GLY A 22 18.87 -11.75 11.71
N SER A 23 20.05 -11.97 11.13
CA SER A 23 20.21 -12.86 9.99
C SER A 23 20.00 -14.29 10.48
N SER A 24 18.76 -14.72 10.54
CA SER A 24 18.42 -16.13 10.54
C SER A 24 17.73 -16.39 9.21
N ASP A 25 18.23 -17.38 8.47
CA ASP A 25 17.59 -17.94 7.28
C ASP A 25 16.29 -18.69 7.64
N ASP A 26 15.61 -18.27 8.70
CA ASP A 26 14.30 -18.78 9.06
C ASP A 26 13.31 -18.11 8.11
N GLU A 27 12.91 -18.87 7.11
CA GLU A 27 11.79 -18.54 6.23
C GLU A 27 10.60 -18.14 7.10
N PHE A 28 10.18 -16.87 6.99
CA PHE A 28 9.02 -16.39 7.74
C PHE A 28 7.80 -17.15 7.22
N GLU A 29 7.37 -18.15 7.96
CA GLU A 29 6.10 -18.81 7.69
C GLU A 29 4.97 -17.83 8.03
N TRP A 30 4.26 -17.39 7.00
CA TRP A 30 3.00 -16.69 7.21
C TRP A 30 2.07 -17.60 8.00
N PRO A 31 1.44 -17.10 9.08
CA PRO A 31 0.42 -17.88 9.75
C PRO A 31 -0.63 -18.30 8.74
N ASP A 32 -1.11 -19.55 8.86
CA ASP A 32 -2.22 -20.04 8.05
C ASP A 32 -3.33 -18.98 8.00
N PRO A 33 -3.95 -18.75 6.82
CA PRO A 33 -5.08 -17.84 6.73
C PRO A 33 -6.07 -18.20 7.82
N ILE A 34 -6.49 -17.21 8.62
CA ILE A 34 -7.40 -17.42 9.73
C ILE A 34 -8.66 -18.08 9.17
N SER A 35 -8.78 -19.39 9.35
CA SER A 35 -9.86 -20.18 8.76
C SER A 35 -11.20 -20.00 9.48
N ASP A 36 -11.19 -19.45 10.71
CA ASP A 36 -12.32 -19.48 11.64
C ASP A 36 -12.67 -18.12 12.25
N GLY A 37 -12.44 -17.01 11.54
CA GLY A 37 -12.79 -15.68 12.01
C GLY A 37 -11.75 -15.07 12.96
N CYS A 38 -11.90 -13.78 13.22
CA CYS A 38 -11.00 -13.08 14.11
C CYS A 38 -11.30 -13.42 15.57
N HIS A 39 -10.31 -13.92 16.30
CA HIS A 39 -10.38 -14.00 17.73
C HIS A 39 -9.91 -12.68 18.35
N MET A 40 -10.86 -11.87 18.79
CA MET A 40 -10.57 -10.65 19.53
C MET A 40 -10.96 -10.81 21.00
N ASN A 41 -10.14 -10.24 21.91
CA ASN A 41 -10.41 -10.19 23.34
C ASN A 41 -11.44 -9.10 23.73
N TYR A 42 -12.30 -8.69 22.78
CA TYR A 42 -13.33 -7.66 22.96
C TYR A 42 -14.68 -8.18 22.47
N ASP A 43 -15.78 -7.55 22.90
CA ASP A 43 -17.14 -7.83 22.44
C ASP A 43 -17.34 -7.38 20.96
N LEU A 44 -16.47 -7.84 20.07
CA LEU A 44 -16.53 -7.60 18.64
C LEU A 44 -16.76 -8.93 17.94
N GLU A 45 -17.76 -8.97 17.09
CA GLU A 45 -17.98 -10.07 16.17
C GLU A 45 -17.19 -9.83 14.87
N CYS A 46 -16.46 -10.85 14.45
CA CYS A 46 -15.67 -10.80 13.23
C CYS A 46 -16.10 -11.95 12.32
N SER A 47 -16.37 -11.62 11.07
CA SER A 47 -16.74 -12.61 10.05
C SER A 47 -15.91 -12.41 8.78
N THR A 48 -15.55 -13.51 8.13
CA THR A 48 -14.95 -13.48 6.80
C THR A 48 -16.04 -13.17 5.78
N ILE A 49 -15.91 -12.05 5.08
CA ILE A 49 -16.87 -11.64 4.05
C ILE A 49 -16.42 -12.03 2.64
N LEU A 50 -15.12 -12.21 2.42
CA LEU A 50 -14.55 -12.56 1.13
C LEU A 50 -13.20 -13.27 1.35
N GLN A 51 -12.97 -14.35 0.61
CA GLN A 51 -11.67 -15.03 0.54
C GLN A 51 -11.00 -14.71 -0.79
N LEU A 52 -9.78 -14.20 -0.73
CA LEU A 52 -8.97 -13.85 -1.89
C LEU A 52 -7.83 -14.88 -2.02
N GLY A 53 -7.54 -15.30 -3.24
CA GLY A 53 -6.40 -16.18 -3.53
C GLY A 53 -5.05 -15.47 -3.53
N GLU A 54 -5.04 -14.15 -3.31
CA GLU A 54 -3.88 -13.28 -3.35
C GLU A 54 -3.91 -12.32 -2.17
N THR A 55 -2.75 -11.74 -1.82
CA THR A 55 -2.66 -10.74 -0.76
C THR A 55 -3.20 -9.40 -1.23
N ALA A 56 -4.38 -9.03 -0.72
CA ALA A 56 -4.90 -7.68 -0.87
C ALA A 56 -4.06 -6.70 -0.06
N HIS A 57 -3.73 -5.56 -0.66
CA HIS A 57 -2.95 -4.52 -0.01
C HIS A 57 -3.85 -3.42 0.58
N HIS A 58 -4.87 -3.03 -0.15
CA HIS A 58 -5.75 -1.92 0.22
C HIS A 58 -7.15 -2.11 -0.37
N SER A 59 -8.15 -1.51 0.25
CA SER A 59 -9.51 -1.44 -0.31
C SER A 59 -10.14 -0.08 -0.09
N LEU A 60 -11.03 0.32 -0.99
CA LEU A 60 -11.77 1.57 -0.91
C LEU A 60 -13.15 1.39 -1.58
N ILE A 61 -14.08 2.25 -1.20
CA ILE A 61 -15.43 2.22 -1.78
C ILE A 61 -15.49 3.17 -2.98
N ASN A 62 -15.93 2.65 -4.12
CA ASN A 62 -16.19 3.47 -5.30
C ASN A 62 -17.39 4.37 -5.04
N PRO A 63 -17.21 5.71 -5.07
CA PRO A 63 -18.28 6.65 -4.73
C PRO A 63 -19.40 6.72 -5.77
N LEU A 64 -19.22 6.10 -6.95
CA LEU A 64 -20.23 6.10 -8.01
C LEU A 64 -21.27 5.01 -7.84
N ASP A 65 -20.85 3.80 -7.48
CA ASP A 65 -21.71 2.61 -7.45
C ASP A 65 -21.73 1.89 -6.09
N GLY A 66 -20.89 2.32 -5.14
CA GLY A 66 -20.79 1.75 -3.80
C GLY A 66 -20.07 0.40 -3.74
N LYS A 67 -19.55 -0.11 -4.84
CA LYS A 67 -18.76 -1.35 -4.86
C LYS A 67 -17.41 -1.14 -4.16
N MET A 68 -16.90 -2.20 -3.53
CA MET A 68 -15.58 -2.20 -2.93
C MET A 68 -14.54 -2.50 -4.01
N TRP A 69 -13.60 -1.57 -4.20
CA TRP A 69 -12.40 -1.84 -4.98
C TRP A 69 -11.32 -2.39 -4.09
N ILE A 70 -10.65 -3.43 -4.54
CA ILE A 70 -9.59 -4.14 -3.83
C ILE A 70 -8.35 -4.09 -4.71
N ILE A 71 -7.24 -3.56 -4.18
CA ILE A 71 -5.96 -3.53 -4.87
C ILE A 71 -5.01 -4.58 -4.33
N PHE A 72 -4.29 -5.20 -5.22
CA PHE A 72 -3.29 -6.21 -4.94
C PHE A 72 -1.90 -5.68 -5.26
N LEU A 73 -0.93 -5.99 -4.45
CA LEU A 73 0.46 -5.54 -4.66
C LEU A 73 0.98 -5.86 -6.06
N GLY A 74 0.54 -7.00 -6.63
CA GLY A 74 0.92 -7.41 -7.99
C GLY A 74 0.37 -6.55 -9.12
N GLY A 75 -0.44 -5.52 -8.84
CA GLY A 75 -0.98 -4.61 -9.84
C GLY A 75 -2.43 -4.85 -10.22
N MET A 76 -3.04 -5.97 -9.80
CA MET A 76 -4.46 -6.22 -10.05
C MET A 76 -5.33 -5.26 -9.23
N ILE A 77 -6.42 -4.81 -9.84
CA ILE A 77 -7.52 -4.09 -9.18
C ILE A 77 -8.80 -4.82 -9.49
N LYS A 78 -9.55 -5.18 -8.46
CA LYS A 78 -10.83 -5.87 -8.58
C LYS A 78 -11.94 -5.10 -7.89
N SER A 79 -13.15 -5.18 -8.41
CA SER A 79 -14.38 -4.63 -7.82
C SER A 79 -15.23 -5.76 -7.26
N TRP A 80 -15.73 -5.58 -6.04
CA TRP A 80 -16.63 -6.51 -5.37
C TRP A 80 -17.95 -5.83 -5.02
N ASP A 81 -19.07 -6.46 -5.42
CA ASP A 81 -20.43 -5.94 -5.18
C ASP A 81 -21.14 -6.58 -3.98
N GLY A 82 -20.45 -7.44 -3.25
CA GLY A 82 -21.01 -8.26 -2.16
C GLY A 82 -21.17 -9.74 -2.53
N GLU A 83 -21.21 -10.06 -3.81
CA GLU A 83 -21.37 -11.42 -4.33
C GLU A 83 -20.32 -11.77 -5.39
N ASN A 84 -20.06 -10.86 -6.32
CA ASN A 84 -19.21 -11.09 -7.49
C ASN A 84 -17.95 -10.24 -7.42
N LEU A 85 -16.85 -10.81 -7.90
CA LEU A 85 -15.56 -10.15 -8.04
C LEU A 85 -15.26 -9.96 -9.53
N GLU A 86 -15.09 -8.71 -9.97
CA GLU A 86 -14.83 -8.33 -11.35
C GLU A 86 -13.48 -7.64 -11.49
N ASP A 87 -12.75 -7.88 -12.59
CA ASP A 87 -11.48 -7.21 -12.85
C ASP A 87 -11.71 -5.78 -13.35
N ILE A 88 -11.05 -4.82 -12.71
CA ILE A 88 -11.10 -3.39 -13.07
C ILE A 88 -9.86 -2.98 -13.85
N ALA A 89 -8.70 -3.50 -13.50
CA ALA A 89 -7.45 -3.27 -14.20
C ALA A 89 -6.42 -4.34 -13.87
N ASP A 90 -5.50 -4.55 -14.81
CA ASP A 90 -4.25 -5.28 -14.62
C ASP A 90 -3.07 -4.35 -14.93
N LEU A 91 -2.39 -3.93 -13.88
CA LEU A 91 -1.21 -3.05 -13.92
C LEU A 91 0.08 -3.85 -13.71
N SER A 92 0.03 -5.19 -13.79
CA SER A 92 1.17 -6.06 -13.47
C SER A 92 2.42 -5.77 -14.30
N ASP A 93 2.24 -5.33 -15.56
CA ASP A 93 3.34 -4.93 -16.44
C ASP A 93 3.92 -3.55 -16.12
N LEU A 94 3.28 -2.77 -15.24
CA LEU A 94 3.74 -1.44 -14.86
C LEU A 94 4.42 -1.42 -13.50
N VAL A 95 4.16 -2.42 -12.64
CA VAL A 95 4.58 -2.41 -11.25
C VAL A 95 5.76 -3.34 -10.99
N SER A 96 6.77 -2.84 -10.29
CA SER A 96 7.88 -3.66 -9.82
C SER A 96 7.45 -4.61 -8.72
N ARG A 97 7.96 -5.83 -8.77
CA ARG A 97 7.85 -6.85 -7.73
C ARG A 97 9.22 -7.40 -7.33
N CYS A 98 10.26 -6.59 -7.48
CA CYS A 98 11.63 -6.97 -7.10
C CYS A 98 11.82 -7.09 -5.59
N HIS A 99 10.90 -6.56 -4.80
CA HIS A 99 10.86 -6.68 -3.34
C HIS A 99 9.41 -6.80 -2.86
N MET A 100 9.22 -7.42 -1.69
CA MET A 100 7.89 -7.63 -1.11
C MET A 100 7.14 -6.33 -0.78
N GLU A 101 7.86 -5.21 -0.60
CA GLU A 101 7.28 -3.90 -0.33
C GLU A 101 6.99 -3.10 -1.61
N GLN A 102 7.34 -3.62 -2.79
CA GLN A 102 7.08 -2.98 -4.08
C GLN A 102 5.78 -3.50 -4.70
N GLY A 103 5.21 -2.70 -5.60
CA GLY A 103 3.99 -3.02 -6.32
C GLY A 103 3.05 -1.84 -6.45
N LEU A 104 1.74 -2.12 -6.58
CA LEU A 104 0.67 -1.14 -6.49
C LEU A 104 0.40 -0.83 -5.01
N LEU A 105 0.79 0.37 -4.57
CA LEU A 105 0.86 0.75 -3.16
C LEU A 105 -0.27 1.67 -2.71
N GLY A 106 -0.96 2.32 -3.64
CA GLY A 106 -2.06 3.21 -3.30
C GLY A 106 -2.96 3.53 -4.48
N ILE A 107 -4.21 3.81 -4.16
CA ILE A 107 -5.21 4.31 -5.09
C ILE A 107 -6.11 5.31 -4.38
N ALA A 108 -6.55 6.35 -5.08
CA ALA A 108 -7.56 7.26 -4.59
C ALA A 108 -8.46 7.69 -5.75
N PHE A 109 -9.75 7.85 -5.47
CA PHE A 109 -10.67 8.49 -6.42
C PHE A 109 -10.46 10.00 -6.44
N ASP A 110 -10.58 10.61 -7.61
CA ASP A 110 -10.60 12.06 -7.72
C ASP A 110 -11.73 12.67 -6.88
N SER A 111 -11.49 13.86 -6.33
CA SER A 111 -12.46 14.56 -5.49
C SER A 111 -13.81 14.81 -6.18
N ASN A 112 -13.78 14.91 -7.51
CA ASN A 112 -14.96 15.03 -8.38
C ASN A 112 -15.14 13.79 -9.27
N TYR A 113 -14.83 12.60 -8.73
CA TYR A 113 -14.78 11.34 -9.48
C TYR A 113 -16.06 11.04 -10.26
N VAL A 114 -17.22 11.38 -9.71
CA VAL A 114 -18.52 11.15 -10.38
C VAL A 114 -18.56 11.80 -11.76
N GLU A 115 -17.91 12.94 -11.94
CA GLU A 115 -17.83 13.66 -13.21
C GLU A 115 -16.52 13.38 -13.96
N SER A 116 -15.39 13.43 -13.26
CA SER A 116 -14.05 13.35 -13.86
C SER A 116 -13.70 11.94 -14.33
N LYS A 117 -14.22 10.92 -13.63
CA LYS A 117 -13.84 9.51 -13.83
C LYS A 117 -12.33 9.26 -13.72
N ILE A 118 -11.65 10.07 -12.91
CA ILE A 118 -10.20 9.98 -12.71
C ILE A 118 -9.91 9.27 -11.39
N VAL A 119 -8.92 8.40 -11.43
CA VAL A 119 -8.29 7.78 -10.27
C VAL A 119 -6.82 8.16 -10.21
N LEU A 120 -6.28 8.29 -9.01
CA LEU A 120 -4.85 8.42 -8.76
C LEU A 120 -4.31 7.05 -8.35
N LEU A 121 -3.14 6.72 -8.88
CA LEU A 121 -2.44 5.46 -8.64
C LEU A 121 -1.04 5.76 -8.12
N SER A 122 -0.63 5.04 -7.09
CA SER A 122 0.74 5.09 -6.56
C SER A 122 1.34 3.70 -6.62
N TYR A 123 2.49 3.56 -7.26
CA TYR A 123 3.16 2.29 -7.47
C TYR A 123 4.66 2.46 -7.61
N VAL A 124 5.40 1.40 -7.35
CA VAL A 124 6.80 1.32 -7.75
C VAL A 124 6.86 0.86 -9.20
N GLU A 125 7.48 1.66 -10.06
CA GLU A 125 7.55 1.42 -11.50
C GLU A 125 8.34 0.14 -11.79
N ASP A 126 7.93 -0.62 -12.81
CA ASP A 126 8.67 -1.81 -13.23
C ASP A 126 10.09 -1.45 -13.68
N GLY A 127 11.04 -2.30 -13.32
CA GLY A 127 12.45 -2.10 -13.58
C GLY A 127 13.26 -3.38 -13.45
N THR A 128 14.58 -3.27 -13.61
CA THR A 128 15.47 -4.43 -13.43
C THR A 128 15.57 -4.79 -11.96
N CYS A 129 15.46 -6.06 -11.59
CA CYS A 129 15.65 -6.50 -10.21
C CYS A 129 17.13 -6.60 -9.79
N GLU A 130 18.03 -5.94 -10.49
CA GLU A 130 19.46 -5.92 -10.22
C GLU A 130 19.90 -4.63 -9.51
N GLY A 131 20.79 -4.72 -8.54
CA GLY A 131 21.31 -3.57 -7.79
C GLY A 131 20.47 -3.19 -6.56
N GLU A 132 20.75 -2.05 -5.96
CA GLU A 132 20.07 -1.56 -4.74
C GLU A 132 18.88 -0.65 -5.05
N ASN A 133 19.06 0.31 -5.94
CA ASN A 133 17.99 1.13 -6.49
C ASN A 133 17.46 0.46 -7.76
N GLN A 134 16.20 0.11 -7.75
CA GLN A 134 15.61 -0.67 -8.84
C GLN A 134 14.47 0.00 -9.53
N SER A 135 13.79 0.94 -8.89
CA SER A 135 12.65 1.62 -9.46
C SER A 135 12.20 2.80 -8.62
N ASP A 136 11.61 3.77 -9.29
CA ASP A 136 11.06 4.96 -8.65
C ASP A 136 9.64 4.70 -8.12
N LEU A 137 9.28 5.40 -7.06
CA LEU A 137 7.90 5.52 -6.64
C LEU A 137 7.19 6.53 -7.53
N VAL A 138 6.10 6.09 -8.16
CA VAL A 138 5.36 6.87 -9.16
C VAL A 138 3.97 7.22 -8.63
N LEU A 139 3.57 8.46 -8.82
CA LEU A 139 2.18 8.92 -8.76
C LEU A 139 1.70 9.15 -10.18
N SER A 140 0.61 8.52 -10.57
CA SER A 140 -0.05 8.74 -11.86
C SER A 140 -1.55 8.97 -11.71
N SER A 141 -2.17 9.48 -12.76
CA SER A 141 -3.63 9.50 -12.93
C SER A 141 -4.04 8.59 -14.07
N ALA A 142 -5.24 8.04 -13.98
CA ALA A 142 -5.85 7.26 -15.04
C ALA A 142 -7.36 7.56 -15.11
N ARG A 143 -7.99 7.29 -16.26
CA ARG A 143 -9.43 7.44 -16.46
C ARG A 143 -10.12 6.10 -16.40
N ILE A 144 -11.36 6.12 -15.93
CA ILE A 144 -12.26 4.98 -16.05
C ILE A 144 -12.99 5.09 -17.38
N GLY A 145 -12.90 4.04 -18.17
CA GLY A 145 -13.62 3.91 -19.44
C GLY A 145 -15.11 3.65 -19.25
N ASP A 146 -15.88 3.68 -20.33
CA ASP A 146 -17.32 3.44 -20.34
C ASP A 146 -17.71 2.02 -19.90
N ASN A 147 -16.77 1.09 -19.97
CA ASN A 147 -16.92 -0.29 -19.48
C ASN A 147 -16.71 -0.44 -17.96
N GLY A 148 -16.39 0.65 -17.26
CA GLY A 148 -16.13 0.67 -15.82
C GLY A 148 -14.71 0.23 -15.41
N ALA A 149 -13.86 -0.15 -16.37
CA ALA A 149 -12.46 -0.51 -16.14
C ALA A 149 -11.54 0.72 -16.30
N ILE A 150 -10.31 0.63 -15.78
CA ILE A 150 -9.29 1.64 -16.03
C ILE A 150 -8.86 1.58 -17.50
N ASP A 151 -8.91 2.72 -18.16
CA ASP A 151 -8.33 2.89 -19.48
C ASP A 151 -6.81 3.01 -19.36
N MET A 152 -6.11 1.93 -19.68
CA MET A 152 -4.65 1.82 -19.54
C MET A 152 -3.89 2.84 -20.40
N ASP A 153 -4.43 3.22 -21.57
CA ASP A 153 -3.84 4.22 -22.46
C ASP A 153 -3.96 5.65 -21.90
N SER A 154 -4.82 5.85 -20.91
CA SER A 154 -5.01 7.15 -20.24
C SER A 154 -4.03 7.42 -19.11
N ILE A 155 -3.22 6.44 -18.72
CA ILE A 155 -2.29 6.57 -17.60
C ILE A 155 -1.28 7.69 -17.88
N THR A 156 -1.26 8.68 -16.99
CA THR A 156 -0.38 9.83 -17.07
C THR A 156 0.41 9.98 -15.79
N VAL A 157 1.73 9.92 -15.88
CA VAL A 157 2.62 10.13 -14.74
C VAL A 157 2.59 11.58 -14.30
N LEU A 158 2.29 11.82 -13.05
CA LEU A 158 2.25 13.13 -12.41
C LEU A 158 3.55 13.45 -11.69
N LYS A 159 4.13 12.46 -11.01
CA LYS A 159 5.36 12.62 -10.22
C LYS A 159 6.12 11.30 -10.15
N ARG A 160 7.46 11.38 -10.15
CA ARG A 160 8.37 10.32 -9.77
C ARG A 160 9.20 10.76 -8.59
N ILE A 161 9.47 9.83 -7.68
CA ILE A 161 10.36 10.01 -6.54
C ILE A 161 11.36 8.87 -6.56
N GLU A 162 12.63 9.24 -6.69
CA GLU A 162 13.73 8.29 -6.67
C GLU A 162 13.75 7.55 -5.32
N GLN A 163 13.87 6.22 -5.41
CA GLN A 163 13.98 5.35 -4.24
C GLN A 163 15.41 4.82 -4.16
N PRO A 164 16.21 5.22 -3.15
CA PRO A 164 17.59 4.75 -3.01
C PRO A 164 17.70 3.24 -2.88
N TYR A 165 16.69 2.62 -2.27
CA TYR A 165 16.63 1.17 -2.05
C TYR A 165 15.26 0.63 -2.41
N ARG A 166 15.14 -0.71 -2.41
CA ARG A 166 13.93 -1.45 -2.82
C ARG A 166 12.84 -1.53 -1.75
N ASN A 167 13.12 -1.11 -0.53
CA ASN A 167 12.21 -1.17 0.61
C ASN A 167 11.85 0.22 1.13
N HIS A 168 10.92 0.30 2.07
CA HIS A 168 10.42 1.53 2.69
C HIS A 168 9.84 2.53 1.66
N ASN A 169 9.16 2.05 0.63
CA ASN A 169 8.67 2.90 -0.45
C ASN A 169 7.52 3.82 0.00
N GLY A 170 6.67 3.38 0.95
CA GLY A 170 5.44 4.10 1.27
C GLY A 170 4.40 3.93 0.15
N GLY A 171 3.87 5.03 -0.35
CA GLY A 171 2.97 5.04 -1.52
C GLY A 171 1.48 5.10 -1.22
N PHE A 172 1.07 5.07 0.05
CA PHE A 172 -0.35 5.16 0.40
C PHE A 172 -0.95 6.51 -0.01
N LEU A 173 -2.14 6.48 -0.62
CA LEU A 173 -2.88 7.66 -1.08
C LEU A 173 -4.19 7.79 -0.31
N VAL A 174 -4.51 9.01 0.12
CA VAL A 174 -5.81 9.33 0.71
C VAL A 174 -6.29 10.72 0.28
N HIS A 175 -7.58 10.83 -0.04
CA HIS A 175 -8.22 12.11 -0.27
C HIS A 175 -8.38 12.86 1.06
N ALA A 176 -7.79 14.05 1.17
CA ALA A 176 -7.79 14.85 2.38
C ALA A 176 -8.92 15.91 2.43
N GLY A 177 -9.78 15.94 1.42
CA GLY A 177 -10.82 16.97 1.25
C GLY A 177 -10.36 18.16 0.39
N ASN A 178 -11.32 18.95 -0.08
CA ASN A 178 -11.10 20.17 -0.88
C ASN A 178 -10.18 19.97 -2.12
N GLY A 179 -10.23 18.79 -2.75
CA GLY A 179 -9.39 18.48 -3.91
C GLY A 179 -7.92 18.24 -3.58
N SER A 180 -7.58 18.07 -2.30
CA SER A 180 -6.23 17.77 -1.84
C SER A 180 -6.07 16.29 -1.53
N TYR A 181 -4.85 15.78 -1.71
CA TYR A 181 -4.49 14.40 -1.44
C TYR A 181 -3.25 14.36 -0.55
N LEU A 182 -3.20 13.38 0.32
CA LEU A 182 -1.99 13.05 1.06
C LEU A 182 -1.36 11.81 0.40
N TRP A 183 -0.09 11.90 0.11
CA TRP A 183 0.72 10.81 -0.39
C TRP A 183 1.79 10.49 0.65
N GLY A 184 1.64 9.35 1.32
CA GLY A 184 2.57 8.91 2.35
C GLY A 184 3.82 8.33 1.71
N LEU A 185 4.98 8.85 2.07
CA LEU A 185 6.27 8.41 1.58
C LEU A 185 7.06 7.72 2.70
N GLY A 186 7.87 6.73 2.34
CA GLY A 186 8.89 6.18 3.21
C GLY A 186 10.20 6.98 3.13
N ASP A 187 11.20 6.55 3.90
CA ASP A 187 12.54 7.12 3.87
C ASP A 187 13.37 6.67 2.65
N GLY A 188 12.83 5.76 1.84
CA GLY A 188 13.50 5.23 0.66
C GLY A 188 14.43 4.06 0.95
N GLY A 189 14.39 3.49 2.16
CA GLY A 189 14.94 2.18 2.47
C GLY A 189 16.29 2.14 3.18
N SER A 190 16.78 0.91 3.35
CA SER A 190 17.94 0.56 4.17
C SER A 190 17.70 0.77 5.68
N ALA A 191 18.76 0.71 6.49
CA ALA A 191 18.67 0.88 7.94
C ALA A 191 19.17 2.26 8.35
N ASN A 192 18.55 2.83 9.38
CA ASN A 192 18.93 4.10 10.00
C ASN A 192 18.84 5.34 9.09
N ASP A 193 17.91 5.32 8.11
CA ASP A 193 17.65 6.45 7.20
C ASP A 193 18.94 7.08 6.64
N PRO A 194 19.73 6.34 5.83
CA PRO A 194 21.07 6.74 5.45
C PRO A 194 21.12 7.99 4.56
N HIS A 195 19.99 8.41 4.02
CA HIS A 195 19.85 9.60 3.19
C HIS A 195 19.11 10.74 3.89
N GLU A 196 18.74 10.57 5.17
CA GLU A 196 18.03 11.57 5.98
C GLU A 196 16.69 12.02 5.35
N ASN A 197 16.01 11.11 4.63
CA ASN A 197 14.75 11.39 3.93
C ASN A 197 13.52 11.35 4.85
N GLY A 198 13.60 10.63 5.96
CA GLY A 198 12.43 10.37 6.82
C GLY A 198 11.89 11.61 7.57
N GLN A 199 12.62 12.72 7.58
CA GLN A 199 12.26 13.96 8.27
C GLN A 199 12.24 15.19 7.35
N ASN A 200 12.42 15.02 6.04
CA ASN A 200 12.48 16.11 5.06
C ASN A 200 11.19 16.24 4.25
#